data_a65e7ccae0a50a8deacbf48221fc170e
#
_entry.id   a65e7ccae0a50a8deacbf48221fc170e
#
_cell.length_a   1.000
_cell.length_b   1.000
_cell.length_c   1.000
_cell.angle_alpha   90.00
_cell.angle_beta   90.00
_cell.angle_gamma   90.00
#
_symmetry.space_group_name_H-M   'P 1'
#
loop_
_entity.id
_entity.type
_entity.pdbx_description
1 polymer ?
#
loop_
_entity_poly.entity_id
_entity_poly.type
_entity_poly.pdbx_seq_one_letter_code
_entity_poly.pdbx_strand_id
1 'polypeptide(L)'
;RKESSAASDVYKRQMRARGAQVTDIVVLVVAADDAVMPQTIEAINHAKAAQVPIIVAINKIDRPAADAQKVRSDLLQHEVIVEKMSGEVQDVEVSATTGQGLDKLLEAIALQSEILELKANPDRAASGAVIEAQLDVGRGPVATVLVQNGTLRLGDIFVVGEQWGK
;
A
#
# COMPACT_ATOMS: atom_id res chain seq x y z
N ARG A 1 -13.18 26.33 -0.91
CA ARG A 1 -13.23 24.92 -1.44
C ARG A 1 -11.90 24.42 -2.03
N LYS A 2 -11.00 25.28 -2.52
CA LYS A 2 -9.68 24.86 -3.06
C LYS A 2 -8.65 24.53 -1.96
N GLU A 3 -8.68 25.20 -0.82
CA GLU A 3 -7.75 24.96 0.29
C GLU A 3 -7.96 23.61 0.98
N SER A 4 -9.21 23.14 1.10
CA SER A 4 -9.56 21.82 1.64
C SER A 4 -9.03 20.67 0.76
N SER A 5 -8.96 20.84 -0.55
CA SER A 5 -8.45 19.86 -1.50
C SER A 5 -6.91 19.71 -1.37
N ALA A 6 -6.18 20.84 -1.31
CA ALA A 6 -4.72 20.83 -1.20
C ALA A 6 -4.24 20.20 0.13
N ALA A 7 -4.91 20.54 1.24
CA ALA A 7 -4.60 19.94 2.55
C ALA A 7 -4.86 18.43 2.55
N SER A 8 -5.95 17.97 1.92
CA SER A 8 -6.25 16.55 1.76
C SER A 8 -5.19 15.81 0.91
N ASP A 9 -4.68 16.45 -0.14
CA ASP A 9 -3.65 15.85 -1.00
C ASP A 9 -2.29 15.76 -0.31
N VAL A 10 -1.89 16.79 0.44
CA VAL A 10 -0.67 16.75 1.27
C VAL A 10 -0.77 15.64 2.32
N TYR A 11 -1.91 15.52 2.99
CA TYR A 11 -2.16 14.47 3.97
C TYR A 11 -2.05 13.06 3.36
N LYS A 12 -2.72 12.82 2.23
CA LYS A 12 -2.65 11.54 1.51
C LYS A 12 -1.24 11.20 1.05
N ARG A 13 -0.46 12.20 0.65
CA ARG A 13 0.95 12.06 0.27
C ARG A 13 1.81 11.61 1.44
N GLN A 14 1.66 12.26 2.60
CA GLN A 14 2.36 11.86 3.82
C GLN A 14 1.98 10.44 4.28
N MET A 15 0.70 10.07 4.16
CA MET A 15 0.22 8.72 4.48
C MET A 15 0.87 7.67 3.58
N ARG A 16 1.00 7.92 2.26
CA ARG A 16 1.67 7.00 1.33
C ARG A 16 3.15 6.85 1.66
N ALA A 17 3.85 7.96 1.94
CA ALA A 17 5.26 7.94 2.30
C ALA A 17 5.51 7.15 3.60
N ARG A 18 4.71 7.38 4.65
CA ARG A 18 4.79 6.63 5.91
C ARG A 18 4.38 5.16 5.73
N GLY A 19 3.32 4.92 4.94
CA GLY A 19 2.87 3.57 4.62
C GLY A 19 3.99 2.76 3.98
N ALA A 20 4.66 3.27 2.95
CA ALA A 20 5.75 2.58 2.27
C ALA A 20 6.92 2.22 3.22
N GLN A 21 7.20 3.03 4.25
CA GLN A 21 8.28 2.77 5.20
C GLN A 21 7.98 1.67 6.23
N VAL A 22 6.72 1.33 6.42
CA VAL A 22 6.28 0.36 7.46
C VAL A 22 5.62 -0.88 6.89
N THR A 23 5.52 -0.98 5.56
CA THR A 23 4.94 -2.14 4.86
C THR A 23 6.03 -2.99 4.22
N ASP A 24 5.74 -4.25 4.03
CA ASP A 24 6.67 -5.24 3.44
C ASP A 24 6.46 -5.39 1.93
N ILE A 25 5.25 -5.11 1.44
CA ILE A 25 4.86 -5.21 0.03
C ILE A 25 3.93 -4.05 -0.32
N VAL A 26 4.13 -3.42 -1.46
CA VAL A 26 3.25 -2.38 -2.00
C VAL A 26 2.45 -2.95 -3.17
N VAL A 27 1.13 -2.88 -3.09
CA VAL A 27 0.25 -3.16 -4.24
C VAL A 27 -0.09 -1.84 -4.92
N LEU A 28 0.45 -1.65 -6.12
CA LEU A 28 0.23 -0.46 -6.93
C LEU A 28 -0.98 -0.69 -7.84
N VAL A 29 -2.08 0.00 -7.57
CA VAL A 29 -3.31 -0.13 -8.36
C VAL A 29 -3.34 0.93 -9.45
N VAL A 30 -3.40 0.49 -10.72
CA VAL A 30 -3.45 1.36 -11.90
C VAL A 30 -4.68 0.99 -12.73
N ALA A 31 -5.44 2.00 -13.16
CA ALA A 31 -6.62 1.76 -13.98
C ALA A 31 -6.22 1.46 -15.45
N ALA A 32 -6.78 0.39 -16.02
CA ALA A 32 -6.50 -0.03 -17.40
C ALA A 32 -7.11 0.92 -18.47
N ASP A 33 -8.09 1.72 -18.07
CA ASP A 33 -8.77 2.69 -18.93
C ASP A 33 -8.15 4.10 -18.84
N ASP A 34 -7.06 4.26 -18.11
CA ASP A 34 -6.43 5.55 -17.83
C ASP A 34 -4.91 5.49 -18.09
N ALA A 35 -4.24 6.62 -18.05
CA ALA A 35 -2.79 6.69 -18.08
C ALA A 35 -2.20 6.57 -16.67
N VAL A 36 -0.87 6.34 -16.59
CA VAL A 36 -0.16 6.42 -15.31
C VAL A 36 -0.19 7.85 -14.79
N MET A 37 -0.96 8.08 -13.74
CA MET A 37 -1.21 9.40 -13.17
C MET A 37 -0.05 9.86 -12.26
N PRO A 38 0.14 11.18 -12.03
CA PRO A 38 1.18 11.69 -11.15
C PRO A 38 1.19 11.07 -9.75
N GLN A 39 0.02 10.73 -9.21
CA GLN A 39 -0.12 10.05 -7.91
C GLN A 39 0.45 8.62 -7.93
N THR A 40 0.35 7.95 -9.08
CA THR A 40 0.93 6.62 -9.28
C THR A 40 2.45 6.70 -9.32
N ILE A 41 2.99 7.69 -10.03
CA ILE A 41 4.45 7.94 -10.11
C ILE A 41 5.00 8.25 -8.71
N GLU A 42 4.29 9.05 -7.93
CA GLU A 42 4.67 9.35 -6.55
C GLU A 42 4.70 8.09 -5.68
N ALA A 43 3.69 7.21 -5.80
CA ALA A 43 3.64 5.94 -5.08
C ALA A 43 4.80 5.01 -5.45
N ILE A 44 5.16 4.94 -6.75
CA ILE A 44 6.34 4.22 -7.23
C ILE A 44 7.62 4.76 -6.57
N ASN A 45 7.80 6.08 -6.57
CA ASN A 45 8.98 6.71 -5.98
C ASN A 45 9.09 6.44 -4.47
N HIS A 46 7.96 6.45 -3.74
CA HIS A 46 7.96 6.12 -2.32
C HIS A 46 8.31 4.66 -2.05
N ALA A 47 7.77 3.73 -2.84
CA ALA A 47 8.09 2.30 -2.72
C ALA A 47 9.57 2.04 -3.03
N LYS A 48 10.11 2.64 -4.10
CA LYS A 48 11.54 2.55 -4.45
C LYS A 48 12.45 3.14 -3.37
N ALA A 49 12.11 4.32 -2.85
CA ALA A 49 12.88 4.96 -1.77
C ALA A 49 12.89 4.13 -0.48
N ALA A 50 11.79 3.43 -0.19
CA ALA A 50 11.69 2.51 0.94
C ALA A 50 12.27 1.11 0.66
N GLN A 51 12.70 0.85 -0.58
CA GLN A 51 13.19 -0.47 -1.04
C GLN A 51 12.17 -1.61 -0.82
N VAL A 52 10.89 -1.30 -0.96
CA VAL A 52 9.80 -2.26 -0.80
C VAL A 52 9.39 -2.79 -2.18
N PRO A 53 9.24 -4.11 -2.35
CA PRO A 53 8.80 -4.70 -3.60
C PRO A 53 7.39 -4.24 -3.97
N ILE A 54 7.16 -4.07 -5.28
CA ILE A 54 5.90 -3.62 -5.85
C ILE A 54 5.24 -4.79 -6.58
N ILE A 55 3.93 -4.96 -6.37
CA ILE A 55 3.06 -5.78 -7.21
C ILE A 55 2.11 -4.83 -7.92
N VAL A 56 1.97 -4.95 -9.24
CA VAL A 56 1.08 -4.10 -10.02
C VAL A 56 -0.28 -4.77 -10.20
N ALA A 57 -1.35 -4.12 -9.75
CA ALA A 57 -2.72 -4.52 -10.01
C ALA A 57 -3.33 -3.61 -11.07
N ILE A 58 -3.47 -4.10 -12.31
CA ILE A 58 -4.09 -3.38 -13.42
C ILE A 58 -5.60 -3.57 -13.30
N ASN A 59 -6.27 -2.56 -12.76
CA ASN A 59 -7.70 -2.60 -12.43
C ASN A 59 -8.58 -2.10 -13.58
N LYS A 60 -9.87 -2.36 -13.48
CA LYS A 60 -10.92 -1.97 -14.43
C LYS A 60 -10.80 -2.66 -15.80
N ILE A 61 -10.28 -3.89 -15.83
CA ILE A 61 -10.17 -4.66 -17.09
C ILE A 61 -11.53 -5.02 -17.72
N ASP A 62 -12.62 -4.88 -16.95
CA ASP A 62 -13.99 -5.06 -17.42
C ASP A 62 -14.48 -3.92 -18.34
N ARG A 63 -13.75 -2.80 -18.42
CA ARG A 63 -14.15 -1.66 -19.21
C ARG A 63 -13.78 -1.83 -20.70
N PRO A 64 -14.64 -1.36 -21.64
CA PRO A 64 -14.34 -1.44 -23.08
C PRO A 64 -13.07 -0.72 -23.51
N ALA A 65 -12.67 0.33 -22.78
CA ALA A 65 -11.46 1.12 -23.05
C ALA A 65 -10.23 0.60 -22.31
N ALA A 66 -10.31 -0.57 -21.68
CA ALA A 66 -9.21 -1.14 -20.92
C ALA A 66 -8.07 -1.58 -21.86
N ASP A 67 -6.87 -1.08 -21.59
CA ASP A 67 -5.63 -1.45 -22.30
C ASP A 67 -4.50 -1.73 -21.29
N ALA A 68 -4.42 -2.96 -20.85
CA ALA A 68 -3.40 -3.38 -19.90
C ALA A 68 -1.97 -3.28 -20.48
N GLN A 69 -1.81 -3.43 -21.80
CA GLN A 69 -0.50 -3.34 -22.43
C GLN A 69 0.02 -1.91 -22.46
N LYS A 70 -0.86 -0.94 -22.66
CA LYS A 70 -0.51 0.48 -22.55
C LYS A 70 -0.03 0.82 -21.14
N VAL A 71 -0.74 0.35 -20.10
CA VAL A 71 -0.32 0.56 -18.69
C VAL A 71 1.07 -0.01 -18.44
N ARG A 72 1.38 -1.22 -18.94
CA ARG A 72 2.73 -1.82 -18.82
C ARG A 72 3.80 -0.98 -19.50
N SER A 73 3.50 -0.45 -20.68
CA SER A 73 4.43 0.42 -21.43
C SER A 73 4.67 1.76 -20.72
N ASP A 74 3.62 2.34 -20.11
CA ASP A 74 3.75 3.56 -19.34
C ASP A 74 4.57 3.33 -18.06
N LEU A 75 4.35 2.21 -17.36
CA LEU A 75 5.11 1.83 -16.17
C LEU A 75 6.60 1.61 -16.46
N LEU A 76 6.93 1.09 -17.65
CA LEU A 76 8.31 0.90 -18.09
C LEU A 76 9.09 2.23 -18.13
N GLN A 77 8.42 3.34 -18.51
CA GLN A 77 9.02 4.67 -18.52
C GLN A 77 9.41 5.17 -17.11
N HIS A 78 8.81 4.56 -16.07
CA HIS A 78 9.10 4.84 -14.66
C HIS A 78 9.95 3.74 -14.01
N GLU A 79 10.66 2.95 -14.82
CA GLU A 79 11.52 1.85 -14.36
C GLU A 79 10.78 0.79 -13.51
N VAL A 80 9.51 0.58 -13.79
CA VAL A 80 8.72 -0.54 -13.25
C VAL A 80 8.52 -1.52 -14.39
N ILE A 81 9.40 -2.52 -14.46
CA ILE A 81 9.42 -3.50 -15.52
C ILE A 81 8.70 -4.76 -15.04
N VAL A 82 7.55 -5.03 -15.62
CA VAL A 82 6.73 -6.19 -15.25
C VAL A 82 7.23 -7.49 -15.87
N GLU A 83 6.89 -8.64 -15.27
CA GLU A 83 7.31 -9.96 -15.74
C GLU A 83 6.96 -10.22 -17.22
N LYS A 84 5.78 -9.78 -17.66
CA LYS A 84 5.36 -9.87 -19.08
C LYS A 84 6.23 -9.07 -20.05
N MET A 85 7.06 -8.18 -19.55
CA MET A 85 8.05 -7.41 -20.31
C MET A 85 9.49 -7.77 -19.91
N SER A 86 9.69 -8.99 -19.43
CA SER A 86 10.98 -9.53 -18.99
C SER A 86 11.61 -8.83 -17.79
N GLY A 87 10.78 -8.23 -16.94
CA GLY A 87 11.18 -7.64 -15.66
C GLY A 87 10.94 -8.57 -14.47
N GLU A 88 11.07 -8.02 -13.27
CA GLU A 88 10.94 -8.75 -12.00
C GLU A 88 9.66 -8.40 -11.24
N VAL A 89 8.92 -7.39 -11.69
CA VAL A 89 7.72 -6.91 -11.02
C VAL A 89 6.51 -7.75 -11.44
N GLN A 90 5.82 -8.35 -10.49
CA GLN A 90 4.59 -9.09 -10.77
C GLN A 90 3.47 -8.14 -11.19
N ASP A 91 2.71 -8.48 -12.23
CA ASP A 91 1.51 -7.76 -12.65
C ASP A 91 0.30 -8.68 -12.76
N VAL A 92 -0.83 -8.23 -12.24
CA VAL A 92 -2.10 -8.95 -12.28
C VAL A 92 -3.20 -8.04 -12.82
N GLU A 93 -3.94 -8.56 -13.80
CA GLU A 93 -5.12 -7.90 -14.35
C GLU A 93 -6.34 -8.22 -13.48
N VAL A 94 -7.00 -7.18 -12.97
CA VAL A 94 -8.12 -7.33 -12.03
C VAL A 94 -9.31 -6.45 -12.40
N SER A 95 -10.47 -6.84 -11.94
CA SER A 95 -11.64 -5.99 -11.87
C SER A 95 -12.22 -6.03 -10.46
N ALA A 96 -12.12 -4.94 -9.74
CA ALA A 96 -12.70 -4.82 -8.41
C ALA A 96 -14.24 -4.89 -8.42
N THR A 97 -14.87 -4.54 -9.56
CA THR A 97 -16.32 -4.58 -9.71
C THR A 97 -16.85 -5.99 -9.93
N THR A 98 -16.17 -6.78 -10.76
CA THR A 98 -16.60 -8.15 -11.10
C THR A 98 -15.95 -9.22 -10.22
N GLY A 99 -14.90 -8.88 -9.48
CA GLY A 99 -14.09 -9.82 -8.71
C GLY A 99 -13.06 -10.59 -9.53
N GLN A 100 -13.00 -10.37 -10.86
CA GLN A 100 -12.10 -11.06 -11.76
C GLN A 100 -10.63 -10.78 -11.38
N GLY A 101 -9.81 -11.83 -11.30
CA GLY A 101 -8.37 -11.76 -11.05
C GLY A 101 -7.96 -11.41 -9.61
N LEU A 102 -8.90 -11.22 -8.67
CA LEU A 102 -8.56 -10.93 -7.27
C LEU A 102 -7.90 -12.13 -6.57
N ASP A 103 -8.28 -13.34 -6.92
CA ASP A 103 -7.65 -14.59 -6.50
C ASP A 103 -6.17 -14.63 -6.91
N LYS A 104 -5.86 -14.29 -8.16
CA LYS A 104 -4.49 -14.21 -8.67
C LYS A 104 -3.68 -13.11 -7.98
N LEU A 105 -4.30 -11.99 -7.65
CA LEU A 105 -3.64 -10.93 -6.88
C LEU A 105 -3.26 -11.41 -5.48
N LEU A 106 -4.14 -12.15 -4.82
CA LEU A 106 -3.86 -12.74 -3.50
C LEU A 106 -2.75 -13.79 -3.60
N GLU A 107 -2.73 -14.62 -4.65
CA GLU A 107 -1.65 -15.58 -4.92
C GLU A 107 -0.30 -14.86 -5.14
N ALA A 108 -0.28 -13.75 -5.89
CA ALA A 108 0.92 -12.96 -6.12
C ALA A 108 1.46 -12.36 -4.81
N ILE A 109 0.57 -11.84 -3.94
CA ILE A 109 0.95 -11.32 -2.62
C ILE A 109 1.50 -12.45 -1.73
N ALA A 110 0.85 -13.62 -1.72
CA ALA A 110 1.31 -14.77 -0.94
C ALA A 110 2.69 -15.23 -1.40
N LEU A 111 2.90 -15.38 -2.71
CA LEU A 111 4.19 -15.76 -3.28
C LEU A 111 5.29 -14.75 -2.93
N GLN A 112 5.01 -13.45 -3.05
CA GLN A 112 5.98 -12.40 -2.68
C GLN A 112 6.30 -12.44 -1.18
N SER A 113 5.33 -12.71 -0.33
CA SER A 113 5.54 -12.83 1.13
C SER A 113 6.40 -14.04 1.50
N GLU A 114 6.29 -15.15 0.76
CA GLU A 114 7.14 -16.33 0.92
C GLU A 114 8.58 -16.04 0.50
N ILE A 115 8.77 -15.37 -0.64
CA ILE A 115 10.11 -14.96 -1.13
C ILE A 115 10.81 -14.05 -0.12
N LEU A 116 10.07 -13.15 0.51
CA LEU A 116 10.59 -12.24 1.54
C LEU A 116 10.80 -12.92 2.91
N GLU A 117 10.38 -14.18 3.06
CA GLU A 117 10.41 -14.91 4.32
C GLU A 117 9.80 -14.14 5.51
N LEU A 118 8.67 -13.46 5.27
CA LEU A 118 8.02 -12.64 6.29
C LEU A 118 7.60 -13.49 7.48
N LYS A 119 8.09 -13.13 8.68
CA LYS A 119 7.85 -13.85 9.93
C LYS A 119 7.48 -12.86 11.04
N ALA A 120 6.52 -13.23 11.88
CA ALA A 120 6.16 -12.49 13.07
C ALA A 120 5.93 -13.45 14.23
N ASN A 121 6.26 -13.03 15.45
CA ASN A 121 5.97 -13.79 16.65
C ASN A 121 4.78 -13.17 17.38
N PRO A 122 3.61 -13.83 17.42
CA PRO A 122 2.43 -13.34 18.11
C PRO A 122 2.55 -13.42 19.65
N ASP A 123 3.40 -14.31 20.17
CA ASP A 123 3.52 -14.62 21.60
C ASP A 123 4.52 -13.70 22.33
N ARG A 124 4.50 -12.41 22.02
CA ARG A 124 5.31 -11.38 22.68
C ARG A 124 4.52 -10.10 22.87
N ALA A 125 5.09 -9.16 23.62
CA ALA A 125 4.54 -7.81 23.72
C ALA A 125 4.45 -7.17 22.32
N ALA A 126 3.34 -6.48 22.04
CA ALA A 126 3.10 -5.83 20.77
C ALA A 126 4.17 -4.76 20.49
N SER A 127 4.65 -4.74 19.26
CA SER A 127 5.44 -3.66 18.72
C SER A 127 4.98 -3.30 17.32
N GLY A 128 5.01 -2.01 16.96
CA GLY A 128 4.50 -1.56 15.68
C GLY A 128 4.76 -0.09 15.45
N ALA A 129 4.20 0.44 14.38
CA ALA A 129 4.34 1.83 13.99
C ALA A 129 3.01 2.58 14.06
N VAL A 130 3.04 3.84 14.49
CA VAL A 130 1.88 4.73 14.40
C VAL A 130 1.78 5.26 12.97
N ILE A 131 0.70 4.92 12.29
CA ILE A 131 0.42 5.38 10.92
C ILE A 131 -0.22 6.77 10.95
N GLU A 132 -1.15 6.97 11.88
CA GLU A 132 -1.95 8.18 12.01
C GLU A 132 -2.25 8.47 13.47
N ALA A 133 -2.27 9.75 13.84
CA ALA A 133 -2.75 10.22 15.12
C ALA A 133 -3.61 11.47 14.93
N GLN A 134 -4.77 11.51 15.55
CA GLN A 134 -5.71 12.62 15.46
C GLN A 134 -6.45 12.84 16.77
N LEU A 135 -6.95 14.04 16.95
CA LEU A 135 -7.84 14.37 18.07
C LEU A 135 -9.30 14.20 17.61
N ASP A 136 -9.95 13.16 18.12
CA ASP A 136 -11.37 12.93 17.87
C ASP A 136 -12.21 13.71 18.88
N VAL A 137 -13.25 14.40 18.41
CA VAL A 137 -14.10 15.28 19.24
C VAL A 137 -14.86 14.51 20.34
N GLY A 138 -15.11 13.19 20.12
CA GLY A 138 -15.86 12.36 21.06
C GLY A 138 -14.99 11.42 21.91
N ARG A 139 -13.88 10.95 21.35
CA ARG A 139 -13.01 9.93 21.95
C ARG A 139 -11.69 10.49 22.50
N GLY A 140 -11.38 11.77 22.20
CA GLY A 140 -10.09 12.36 22.56
C GLY A 140 -8.96 11.95 21.58
N PRO A 141 -7.72 11.82 22.07
CA PRO A 141 -6.60 11.40 21.24
C PRO A 141 -6.79 9.96 20.74
N VAL A 142 -6.78 9.76 19.43
CA VAL A 142 -6.89 8.46 18.76
C VAL A 142 -5.67 8.26 17.86
N ALA A 143 -5.09 7.07 17.89
CA ALA A 143 -4.00 6.68 16.99
C ALA A 143 -4.33 5.38 16.28
N THR A 144 -4.01 5.34 14.99
CA THR A 144 -4.01 4.09 14.19
C THR A 144 -2.62 3.49 14.23
N VAL A 145 -2.52 2.28 14.74
CA VAL A 145 -1.25 1.56 14.90
C VAL A 145 -1.24 0.33 14.01
N LEU A 146 -0.16 0.15 13.24
CA LEU A 146 0.14 -1.09 12.56
C LEU A 146 0.98 -1.97 13.49
N VAL A 147 0.39 -3.05 14.01
CA VAL A 147 1.10 -4.01 14.84
C VAL A 147 1.91 -4.93 13.93
N GLN A 148 3.24 -4.87 14.03
CA GLN A 148 4.17 -5.65 13.21
C GLN A 148 4.63 -6.95 13.91
N ASN A 149 4.68 -6.94 15.24
CA ASN A 149 5.03 -8.09 16.06
C ASN A 149 4.22 -8.10 17.34
N GLY A 150 4.03 -9.30 17.89
CA GLY A 150 3.32 -9.50 19.14
C GLY A 150 1.81 -9.36 19.00
N THR A 151 1.13 -9.34 20.13
CA THR A 151 -0.33 -9.18 20.20
C THR A 151 -0.68 -8.02 21.11
N LEU A 152 -1.49 -7.08 20.62
CA LEU A 152 -2.05 -5.97 21.40
C LEU A 152 -3.49 -6.31 21.78
N ARG A 153 -3.79 -6.28 23.07
CA ARG A 153 -5.13 -6.56 23.60
C ARG A 153 -5.74 -5.33 24.23
N LEU A 154 -7.05 -5.32 24.31
CA LEU A 154 -7.78 -4.25 25.03
C LEU A 154 -7.35 -4.24 26.50
N GLY A 155 -6.96 -3.05 26.97
CA GLY A 155 -6.47 -2.88 28.33
C GLY A 155 -4.96 -3.05 28.53
N ASP A 156 -4.21 -3.39 27.47
CA ASP A 156 -2.76 -3.41 27.52
C ASP A 156 -2.20 -2.00 27.71
N ILE A 157 -1.10 -1.90 28.45
CA ILE A 157 -0.34 -0.65 28.57
C ILE A 157 0.59 -0.54 27.38
N PHE A 158 0.57 0.60 26.71
CA PHE A 158 1.43 0.88 25.57
C PHE A 158 2.23 2.16 25.77
N VAL A 159 3.38 2.24 25.12
CA VAL A 159 4.26 3.40 25.07
C VAL A 159 4.48 3.81 23.62
N VAL A 160 4.30 5.10 23.33
CA VAL A 160 4.51 5.68 22.00
C VAL A 160 5.35 6.96 22.17
N GLY A 161 6.63 6.88 21.75
CA GLY A 161 7.58 7.96 22.00
C GLY A 161 7.73 8.24 23.50
N GLU A 162 7.41 9.45 23.95
CA GLU A 162 7.48 9.88 25.34
C GLU A 162 6.14 9.73 26.09
N GLN A 163 5.11 9.25 25.42
CA GLN A 163 3.77 9.13 25.97
C GLN A 163 3.40 7.66 26.22
N TRP A 164 2.53 7.45 27.17
CA TRP A 164 1.98 6.13 27.48
C TRP A 164 0.46 6.19 27.65
N GLY A 165 -0.18 5.05 27.49
CA GLY A 165 -1.62 4.91 27.64
C GLY A 165 -2.05 3.47 27.92
N LYS A 166 -3.37 3.30 28.11
CA LYS A 166 -3.98 2.01 28.39
C LYS A 166 -5.27 1.87 27.59
#